data_2fb4b9a5c8993cac588da6ffcf2c1f37
#
_entry.id   2fb4b9a5c8993cac588da6ffcf2c1f37
#
_cell.length_a   1.000
_cell.length_b   1.000
_cell.length_c   1.000
_cell.angle_alpha   90.00
_cell.angle_beta   90.00
_cell.angle_gamma   90.00
#
_symmetry.space_group_name_H-M   'P 1'
#
loop_
_entity.id
_entity.type
_entity.pdbx_description
1 polymer ?
#
loop_
_entity_poly.entity_id
_entity_poly.type
_entity_poly.pdbx_seq_one_letter_code
_entity_poly.pdbx_strand_id
1 'polypeptide(L)'
;MNKLIILNKNDNVAVTPFVISPQTKIENQGIVSVDSIPFGHKICLKPINKGGPVIKYDQIIGFASKSIKPGEHVHSHNLEFKEFNREFSISEKNNTSTEESNLFFDGILRDNGDVATRNYIGIISTVNCSATVSKMIAEKIKYSNILKDYPNINGIVPITHSTGCGMNTNSEGMQIFQRTIDGFKNHPNFSHNFVIGLGCESAQVNLFSDSMKKHNRIHFLTIQDEGGTKKIVDKVFGQIQDLLKEANNIKRTPQAVHHLTLALQCGGSDGYSGISANPALGVAADMLVKHGRWEE
;
A
#
# COMPACT_ATOMS: atom_id res chain seq x y z
N MET A 1 -5.12 -37.77 -3.13
CA MET A 1 -4.42 -37.40 -4.38
C MET A 1 -3.49 -36.24 -4.10
N ASN A 2 -2.21 -36.50 -4.01
CA ASN A 2 -1.19 -35.46 -3.73
C ASN A 2 -0.82 -34.74 -5.02
N LYS A 3 -1.56 -33.67 -5.38
CA LYS A 3 -1.36 -32.96 -6.63
C LYS A 3 -0.43 -31.76 -6.40
N LEU A 4 0.67 -31.68 -7.16
CA LEU A 4 1.51 -30.48 -7.22
C LEU A 4 0.77 -29.32 -7.87
N ILE A 5 1.14 -28.10 -7.49
CA ILE A 5 0.62 -26.86 -8.08
C ILE A 5 1.62 -26.39 -9.14
N ILE A 6 1.19 -26.45 -10.40
CA ILE A 6 1.90 -25.93 -11.56
C ILE A 6 1.07 -24.74 -12.05
N LEU A 7 1.69 -23.57 -12.14
CA LEU A 7 1.00 -22.31 -12.41
C LEU A 7 1.01 -21.96 -13.91
N ASN A 8 2.04 -22.42 -14.64
CA ASN A 8 2.14 -22.21 -16.08
C ASN A 8 2.82 -23.43 -16.73
N LYS A 9 2.48 -23.71 -18.01
CA LYS A 9 3.07 -24.81 -18.79
C LYS A 9 4.58 -24.67 -19.00
N ASN A 10 5.10 -23.46 -18.95
CA ASN A 10 6.53 -23.14 -19.10
C ASN A 10 7.32 -23.33 -17.81
N ASP A 11 6.66 -23.52 -16.68
CA ASP A 11 7.31 -23.73 -15.39
C ASP A 11 8.21 -24.96 -15.41
N ASN A 12 9.40 -24.83 -14.86
CA ASN A 12 10.32 -25.96 -14.64
C ASN A 12 10.40 -26.39 -13.17
N VAL A 13 9.60 -25.74 -12.32
CA VAL A 13 9.35 -26.10 -10.92
C VAL A 13 7.86 -26.11 -10.62
N ALA A 14 7.45 -26.90 -9.62
CA ALA A 14 6.11 -26.87 -9.05
C ALA A 14 6.16 -26.56 -7.55
N VAL A 15 5.06 -26.08 -7.00
CA VAL A 15 4.90 -25.89 -5.55
C VAL A 15 4.19 -27.10 -4.96
N THR A 16 4.68 -27.61 -3.83
CA THR A 16 4.02 -28.69 -3.10
C THR A 16 3.11 -28.14 -1.99
N PRO A 17 1.81 -28.47 -2.00
CA PRO A 17 0.89 -28.13 -0.92
C PRO A 17 0.89 -29.16 0.23
N PHE A 18 1.93 -29.99 0.34
CA PHE A 18 2.15 -30.98 1.39
C PHE A 18 3.65 -31.25 1.53
N VAL A 19 4.05 -31.88 2.61
CA VAL A 19 5.44 -32.35 2.77
C VAL A 19 5.65 -33.57 1.90
N ILE A 20 6.73 -33.59 1.10
CA ILE A 20 7.14 -34.75 0.29
C ILE A 20 8.35 -35.36 0.95
N SER A 21 8.26 -36.68 1.26
CA SER A 21 9.40 -37.43 1.74
C SER A 21 10.31 -37.87 0.57
N PRO A 22 11.60 -38.11 0.79
CA PRO A 22 12.48 -38.68 -0.23
C PRO A 22 11.91 -39.97 -0.80
N GLN A 23 12.21 -40.26 -2.06
CA GLN A 23 11.76 -41.46 -2.80
C GLN A 23 10.24 -41.56 -2.99
N THR A 24 9.51 -40.43 -2.81
CA THR A 24 8.07 -40.38 -3.09
C THR A 24 7.82 -40.22 -4.59
N LYS A 25 7.03 -41.13 -5.16
CA LYS A 25 6.63 -41.07 -6.56
C LYS A 25 5.52 -40.03 -6.75
N ILE A 26 5.73 -39.08 -7.66
CA ILE A 26 4.75 -38.06 -8.05
C ILE A 26 4.01 -38.54 -9.31
N GLU A 27 2.88 -39.17 -9.12
CA GLU A 27 2.18 -39.96 -10.15
C GLU A 27 1.87 -39.17 -11.42
N ASN A 28 1.46 -37.90 -11.29
CA ASN A 28 1.05 -37.06 -12.43
C ASN A 28 2.21 -36.40 -13.19
N GLN A 29 3.47 -36.57 -12.73
CA GLN A 29 4.65 -35.93 -13.32
C GLN A 29 5.73 -36.95 -13.75
N GLY A 30 5.57 -38.20 -13.40
CA GLY A 30 6.55 -39.23 -13.73
C GLY A 30 7.92 -39.05 -13.04
N ILE A 31 7.99 -38.26 -11.99
CA ILE A 31 9.21 -37.98 -11.22
C ILE A 31 9.17 -38.65 -9.85
N VAL A 32 10.34 -38.86 -9.28
CA VAL A 32 10.51 -39.35 -7.90
C VAL A 32 11.27 -38.26 -7.13
N SER A 33 10.79 -37.94 -5.94
CA SER A 33 11.48 -36.96 -5.10
C SER A 33 12.85 -37.49 -4.67
N VAL A 34 13.86 -36.66 -4.79
CA VAL A 34 15.23 -36.96 -4.34
C VAL A 34 15.38 -36.55 -2.87
N ASP A 35 14.89 -35.36 -2.55
CA ASP A 35 15.02 -34.75 -1.23
C ASP A 35 13.69 -34.76 -0.47
N SER A 36 13.78 -34.50 0.83
CA SER A 36 12.60 -34.05 1.60
C SER A 36 12.24 -32.64 1.19
N ILE A 37 10.99 -32.39 0.77
CA ILE A 37 10.53 -31.09 0.31
C ILE A 37 9.44 -30.60 1.26
N PRO A 38 9.68 -29.52 1.99
CA PRO A 38 8.70 -28.95 2.90
C PRO A 38 7.46 -28.42 2.19
N PHE A 39 6.36 -28.35 2.93
CA PHE A 39 5.15 -27.69 2.51
C PHE A 39 5.39 -26.26 1.99
N GLY A 40 4.79 -25.91 0.86
CA GLY A 40 4.93 -24.61 0.23
C GLY A 40 6.24 -24.40 -0.55
N HIS A 41 7.16 -25.37 -0.50
CA HIS A 41 8.43 -25.29 -1.22
C HIS A 41 8.30 -25.82 -2.66
N LYS A 42 9.37 -25.64 -3.43
CA LYS A 42 9.44 -25.99 -4.85
C LYS A 42 10.16 -27.30 -5.08
N ILE A 43 9.58 -28.12 -5.98
CA ILE A 43 10.21 -29.33 -6.54
C ILE A 43 10.55 -29.08 -8.00
N CYS A 44 11.73 -29.52 -8.43
CA CYS A 44 12.15 -29.45 -9.81
C CYS A 44 11.36 -30.45 -10.68
N LEU A 45 10.79 -29.97 -11.79
CA LEU A 45 10.03 -30.78 -12.75
C LEU A 45 10.87 -31.21 -13.96
N LYS A 46 11.77 -30.35 -14.45
CA LYS A 46 12.60 -30.55 -15.63
C LYS A 46 14.06 -30.26 -15.28
N PRO A 47 15.03 -30.94 -15.89
CA PRO A 47 16.44 -30.70 -15.59
C PRO A 47 16.80 -29.23 -15.82
N ILE A 48 17.52 -28.62 -14.88
CA ILE A 48 18.01 -27.25 -14.98
C ILE A 48 19.53 -27.28 -14.86
N ASN A 49 20.22 -26.84 -15.92
CA ASN A 49 21.69 -26.79 -15.90
C ASN A 49 22.18 -25.66 -15.00
N LYS A 50 23.40 -25.76 -14.47
CA LYS A 50 24.04 -24.69 -13.74
C LYS A 50 24.01 -23.40 -14.58
N GLY A 51 23.58 -22.28 -13.97
CA GLY A 51 23.39 -20.99 -14.63
C GLY A 51 22.07 -20.87 -15.42
N GLY A 52 21.31 -21.95 -15.57
CA GLY A 52 20.01 -21.93 -16.24
C GLY A 52 18.92 -21.24 -15.42
N PRO A 53 17.88 -20.68 -16.07
CA PRO A 53 16.80 -19.99 -15.39
C PRO A 53 15.87 -20.99 -14.67
N VAL A 54 15.50 -20.65 -13.44
CA VAL A 54 14.42 -21.32 -12.73
C VAL A 54 13.14 -20.52 -12.99
N ILE A 55 12.15 -21.17 -13.58
CA ILE A 55 10.91 -20.54 -14.07
C ILE A 55 9.73 -21.00 -13.22
N LYS A 56 9.00 -20.05 -12.66
CA LYS A 56 7.76 -20.24 -11.94
C LYS A 56 6.77 -19.17 -12.35
N TYR A 57 5.55 -19.56 -12.68
CA TYR A 57 4.51 -18.65 -13.15
C TYR A 57 4.92 -17.91 -14.43
N ASP A 58 5.60 -18.61 -15.32
CA ASP A 58 6.18 -18.07 -16.57
C ASP A 58 7.18 -16.94 -16.35
N GLN A 59 7.73 -16.83 -15.12
CA GLN A 59 8.69 -15.79 -14.75
C GLN A 59 9.99 -16.43 -14.24
N ILE A 60 11.11 -15.85 -14.61
CA ILE A 60 12.41 -16.21 -14.05
C ILE A 60 12.44 -15.73 -12.59
N ILE A 61 12.52 -16.69 -11.66
CA ILE A 61 12.61 -16.42 -10.21
C ILE A 61 14.05 -16.46 -9.69
N GLY A 62 15.00 -16.76 -10.55
CA GLY A 62 16.43 -16.85 -10.26
C GLY A 62 17.11 -17.83 -11.18
N PHE A 63 18.37 -18.12 -10.92
CA PHE A 63 19.23 -19.00 -11.72
C PHE A 63 19.78 -20.14 -10.87
N ALA A 64 19.95 -21.30 -11.47
CA ALA A 64 20.51 -22.46 -10.79
C ALA A 64 22.00 -22.24 -10.47
N SER A 65 22.38 -22.23 -9.20
CA SER A 65 23.80 -22.14 -8.78
C SER A 65 24.60 -23.43 -9.03
N LYS A 66 23.89 -24.55 -9.17
CA LYS A 66 24.38 -25.88 -9.60
C LYS A 66 23.31 -26.55 -10.45
N SER A 67 23.67 -27.61 -11.19
CA SER A 67 22.67 -28.39 -11.93
C SER A 67 21.63 -28.98 -10.98
N ILE A 68 20.35 -28.89 -11.35
CA ILE A 68 19.20 -29.35 -10.56
C ILE A 68 18.47 -30.44 -11.37
N LYS A 69 18.25 -31.60 -10.76
CA LYS A 69 17.57 -32.73 -11.40
C LYS A 69 16.08 -32.73 -11.06
N PRO A 70 15.23 -33.34 -11.91
CA PRO A 70 13.83 -33.56 -11.56
C PRO A 70 13.70 -34.29 -10.23
N GLY A 71 12.79 -33.86 -9.38
CA GLY A 71 12.59 -34.41 -8.05
C GLY A 71 13.44 -33.77 -6.94
N GLU A 72 14.41 -32.93 -7.26
CA GLU A 72 15.19 -32.20 -6.25
C GLU A 72 14.43 -31.00 -5.69
N HIS A 73 14.69 -30.67 -4.42
CA HIS A 73 14.21 -29.50 -3.74
C HIS A 73 14.89 -28.24 -4.32
N VAL A 74 14.11 -27.22 -4.68
CA VAL A 74 14.62 -25.95 -5.21
C VAL A 74 14.46 -24.84 -4.17
N HIS A 75 15.60 -24.34 -3.67
CA HIS A 75 15.66 -23.29 -2.66
C HIS A 75 17.02 -22.57 -2.70
N SER A 76 17.32 -21.71 -1.73
CA SER A 76 18.54 -20.90 -1.64
C SER A 76 19.87 -21.70 -1.72
N HIS A 77 19.85 -23.01 -1.49
CA HIS A 77 21.04 -23.87 -1.60
C HIS A 77 21.43 -24.23 -3.05
N ASN A 78 20.53 -24.01 -4.01
CA ASN A 78 20.73 -24.29 -5.43
C ASN A 78 20.07 -23.26 -6.38
N LEU A 79 19.49 -22.19 -5.82
CA LEU A 79 18.89 -21.08 -6.53
C LEU A 79 19.58 -19.79 -6.09
N GLU A 80 20.09 -19.00 -7.02
CA GLU A 80 20.71 -17.71 -6.77
C GLU A 80 20.01 -16.61 -7.59
N PHE A 81 20.04 -15.37 -7.09
CA PHE A 81 19.61 -14.22 -7.85
C PHE A 81 20.79 -13.68 -8.68
N LYS A 82 20.51 -13.34 -9.94
CA LYS A 82 21.44 -12.59 -10.82
C LYS A 82 20.65 -11.50 -11.50
N GLU A 83 21.29 -10.39 -11.74
CA GLU A 83 20.73 -9.36 -12.62
C GLU A 83 20.62 -9.91 -14.04
N PHE A 84 19.50 -9.66 -14.67
CA PHE A 84 19.27 -9.98 -16.08
C PHE A 84 18.35 -8.93 -16.70
N ASN A 85 18.60 -8.63 -17.96
CA ASN A 85 17.75 -7.70 -18.69
C ASN A 85 16.41 -8.37 -18.99
N ARG A 86 15.33 -7.75 -18.52
CA ARG A 86 13.99 -8.08 -18.98
C ARG A 86 13.68 -7.18 -20.16
N GLU A 87 13.42 -7.77 -21.31
CA GLU A 87 12.84 -7.02 -22.42
C GLU A 87 11.40 -6.67 -22.03
N PHE A 88 11.17 -5.42 -21.70
CA PHE A 88 9.82 -4.89 -21.58
C PHE A 88 9.36 -4.49 -22.98
N SER A 89 8.47 -5.24 -23.57
CA SER A 89 7.67 -4.70 -24.65
C SER A 89 6.47 -3.99 -24.01
N ILE A 90 6.50 -2.67 -23.98
CA ILE A 90 5.28 -1.91 -23.76
C ILE A 90 4.39 -2.23 -24.97
N SER A 91 3.29 -2.90 -24.74
CA SER A 91 2.33 -3.19 -25.82
C SER A 91 1.78 -1.85 -26.32
N GLU A 92 2.22 -1.42 -27.50
CA GLU A 92 1.67 -0.23 -28.17
C GLU A 92 0.20 -0.43 -28.58
N LYS A 93 -0.31 -1.66 -28.48
CA LYS A 93 -1.70 -2.03 -28.74
C LYS A 93 -2.43 -2.41 -27.46
N ASN A 94 -2.43 -1.57 -26.49
CA ASN A 94 -3.51 -1.57 -25.53
C ASN A 94 -4.75 -0.95 -26.20
N ASN A 95 -5.35 -1.70 -27.12
CA ASN A 95 -6.80 -1.62 -27.35
C ASN A 95 -7.52 -2.13 -26.07
N THR A 96 -7.21 -1.60 -24.92
CA THR A 96 -8.19 -1.50 -23.88
C THR A 96 -9.18 -0.49 -24.44
N SER A 97 -10.16 -1.01 -25.26
CA SER A 97 -11.41 -0.31 -25.41
C SER A 97 -11.83 0.00 -23.98
N THR A 98 -11.64 1.23 -23.57
CA THR A 98 -12.24 1.76 -22.36
C THR A 98 -13.74 1.67 -22.63
N GLU A 99 -14.32 0.51 -22.27
CA GLU A 99 -15.76 0.39 -22.20
C GLU A 99 -16.16 1.46 -21.22
N GLU A 100 -17.03 2.38 -21.62
CA GLU A 100 -17.62 3.32 -20.67
C GLU A 100 -18.19 2.49 -19.54
N SER A 101 -17.49 2.49 -18.43
CA SER A 101 -17.85 1.65 -17.31
C SER A 101 -19.10 2.24 -16.67
N ASN A 102 -20.18 1.51 -16.72
CA ASN A 102 -21.40 1.81 -15.94
C ASN A 102 -21.27 1.29 -14.50
N LEU A 103 -20.03 1.12 -13.99
CA LEU A 103 -19.77 0.69 -12.63
C LEU A 103 -19.57 1.91 -11.73
N PHE A 104 -20.31 1.92 -10.63
CA PHE A 104 -20.31 3.00 -9.66
C PHE A 104 -20.07 2.44 -8.24
N PHE A 105 -19.56 3.29 -7.38
CA PHE A 105 -19.47 3.03 -5.94
C PHE A 105 -20.02 4.23 -5.16
N ASP A 106 -20.44 4.03 -3.93
CA ASP A 106 -20.92 5.11 -3.06
C ASP A 106 -19.73 5.91 -2.51
N GLY A 107 -19.35 6.95 -3.24
CA GLY A 107 -18.24 7.86 -2.94
C GLY A 107 -18.71 9.18 -2.33
N ILE A 108 -17.75 9.96 -1.87
CA ILE A 108 -17.94 11.31 -1.35
C ILE A 108 -17.25 12.27 -2.31
N LEU A 109 -18.04 13.08 -3.01
CA LEU A 109 -17.50 14.13 -3.86
C LEU A 109 -17.06 15.31 -2.99
N ARG A 110 -15.82 15.74 -3.12
CA ARG A 110 -15.26 16.92 -2.45
C ARG A 110 -15.45 18.17 -3.32
N ASP A 111 -15.39 19.34 -2.69
CA ASP A 111 -15.58 20.63 -3.37
C ASP A 111 -14.56 20.93 -4.48
N ASN A 112 -13.39 20.30 -4.40
CA ASN A 112 -12.33 20.39 -5.40
C ASN A 112 -12.47 19.38 -6.57
N GLY A 113 -13.54 18.58 -6.56
CA GLY A 113 -13.80 17.55 -7.58
C GLY A 113 -13.20 16.18 -7.26
N ASP A 114 -12.36 16.04 -6.23
CA ASP A 114 -11.82 14.74 -5.81
C ASP A 114 -12.92 13.86 -5.21
N VAL A 115 -12.76 12.54 -5.37
CA VAL A 115 -13.70 11.58 -4.83
C VAL A 115 -13.05 10.76 -3.71
N ALA A 116 -13.72 10.71 -2.57
CA ALA A 116 -13.28 10.00 -1.39
C ALA A 116 -14.08 8.70 -1.15
N THR A 117 -13.41 7.70 -0.60
CA THR A 117 -14.04 6.46 -0.13
C THR A 117 -14.31 6.47 1.37
N ARG A 118 -13.69 7.40 2.11
CA ARG A 118 -13.78 7.55 3.56
C ARG A 118 -13.89 9.03 3.94
N ASN A 119 -14.26 9.27 5.20
CA ASN A 119 -14.41 10.60 5.77
C ASN A 119 -13.70 10.66 7.12
N TYR A 120 -12.39 10.88 7.09
CA TYR A 120 -11.55 11.00 8.29
C TYR A 120 -11.26 12.47 8.60
N ILE A 121 -10.84 12.73 9.85
CA ILE A 121 -10.15 13.97 10.23
C ILE A 121 -8.70 13.59 10.51
N GLY A 122 -7.75 14.24 9.84
CA GLY A 122 -6.32 13.99 9.95
C GLY A 122 -5.66 14.88 11.01
N ILE A 123 -4.69 14.33 11.74
CA ILE A 123 -3.81 15.10 12.63
C ILE A 123 -2.38 14.77 12.21
N ILE A 124 -1.75 15.68 11.48
CA ILE A 124 -0.49 15.45 10.79
C ILE A 124 0.63 16.14 11.54
N SER A 125 1.67 15.41 11.97
CA SER A 125 2.86 16.01 12.55
C SER A 125 3.84 16.47 11.47
N THR A 126 4.48 17.65 11.65
CA THR A 126 5.58 18.10 10.78
C THR A 126 6.95 17.72 11.34
N VAL A 127 7.00 17.26 12.58
CA VAL A 127 8.23 16.93 13.29
C VAL A 127 7.97 15.81 14.30
N ASN A 128 8.99 15.01 14.57
CA ASN A 128 8.90 13.94 15.58
C ASN A 128 8.46 14.44 16.96
N CYS A 129 8.80 15.67 17.33
CA CYS A 129 8.40 16.29 18.61
C CYS A 129 6.88 16.48 18.72
N SER A 130 6.17 16.73 17.62
CA SER A 130 4.71 16.86 17.62
C SER A 130 3.97 15.51 17.46
N ALA A 131 4.69 14.42 17.21
CA ALA A 131 4.10 13.11 16.98
C ALA A 131 3.25 12.60 18.16
N THR A 132 3.80 12.73 19.38
CA THR A 132 3.07 12.34 20.61
C THR A 132 1.85 13.21 20.82
N VAL A 133 1.94 14.51 20.58
CA VAL A 133 0.80 15.46 20.69
C VAL A 133 -0.30 15.09 19.72
N SER A 134 0.04 14.78 18.46
CA SER A 134 -0.93 14.32 17.45
C SER A 134 -1.67 13.06 17.88
N LYS A 135 -0.95 12.10 18.46
CA LYS A 135 -1.56 10.88 19.03
C LYS A 135 -2.45 11.19 20.23
N MET A 136 -2.01 12.04 21.16
CA MET A 136 -2.80 12.43 22.34
C MET A 136 -4.13 13.10 21.96
N ILE A 137 -4.15 13.94 20.91
CA ILE A 137 -5.38 14.55 20.40
C ILE A 137 -6.33 13.46 19.88
N ALA A 138 -5.82 12.55 19.03
CA ALA A 138 -6.62 11.45 18.49
C ALA A 138 -7.20 10.55 19.58
N GLU A 139 -6.40 10.20 20.57
CA GLU A 139 -6.80 9.40 21.72
C GLU A 139 -7.86 10.12 22.58
N LYS A 140 -7.66 11.40 22.87
CA LYS A 140 -8.62 12.20 23.62
C LYS A 140 -10.01 12.16 22.97
N ILE A 141 -10.07 12.31 21.62
CA ILE A 141 -11.34 12.23 20.90
C ILE A 141 -11.91 10.81 20.95
N LYS A 142 -11.09 9.80 20.76
CA LYS A 142 -11.50 8.39 20.86
C LYS A 142 -12.11 8.08 22.22
N TYR A 143 -11.47 8.47 23.32
CA TYR A 143 -11.94 8.21 24.68
C TYR A 143 -13.14 9.07 25.08
N SER A 144 -13.34 10.23 24.49
CA SER A 144 -14.55 11.05 24.74
C SER A 144 -15.81 10.43 24.18
N ASN A 145 -15.70 9.46 23.28
CA ASN A 145 -16.80 8.84 22.55
C ASN A 145 -17.68 9.78 21.74
N ILE A 146 -17.25 11.03 21.51
CA ILE A 146 -18.04 12.06 20.83
C ILE A 146 -18.44 11.67 19.41
N LEU A 147 -17.61 10.86 18.72
CA LEU A 147 -17.88 10.44 17.35
C LEU A 147 -19.10 9.50 17.21
N LYS A 148 -19.64 8.99 18.30
CA LYS A 148 -20.84 8.13 18.25
C LYS A 148 -22.06 8.86 17.68
N ASP A 149 -22.11 10.16 17.88
CA ASP A 149 -23.19 11.03 17.38
C ASP A 149 -22.98 11.50 15.93
N TYR A 150 -21.83 11.11 15.31
CA TYR A 150 -21.42 11.55 13.99
C TYR A 150 -21.06 10.35 13.08
N PRO A 151 -22.05 9.55 12.67
CA PRO A 151 -21.83 8.27 11.98
C PRO A 151 -21.16 8.37 10.60
N ASN A 152 -21.19 9.56 9.96
CA ASN A 152 -20.55 9.79 8.68
C ASN A 152 -19.05 10.13 8.82
N ILE A 153 -18.53 10.24 10.04
CA ILE A 153 -17.10 10.45 10.29
C ILE A 153 -16.48 9.08 10.65
N ASN A 154 -15.56 8.61 9.81
CA ASN A 154 -14.95 7.29 9.97
C ASN A 154 -13.90 7.21 11.10
N GLY A 155 -13.44 8.36 11.60
CA GLY A 155 -12.50 8.43 12.72
C GLY A 155 -11.51 9.58 12.62
N ILE A 156 -10.62 9.63 13.61
CA ILE A 156 -9.51 10.59 13.68
C ILE A 156 -8.22 9.81 13.44
N VAL A 157 -7.40 10.25 12.49
CA VAL A 157 -6.18 9.55 12.08
C VAL A 157 -4.95 10.41 12.36
N PRO A 158 -4.10 10.03 13.34
CA PRO A 158 -2.82 10.68 13.54
C PRO A 158 -1.80 10.17 12.51
N ILE A 159 -1.27 11.06 11.67
CA ILE A 159 -0.18 10.80 10.74
C ILE A 159 1.12 11.29 11.40
N THR A 160 1.94 10.36 11.83
CA THR A 160 3.15 10.68 12.60
C THR A 160 4.38 9.99 12.02
N HIS A 161 5.53 10.60 12.22
CA HIS A 161 6.83 10.10 11.76
C HIS A 161 7.93 10.48 12.76
N SER A 162 9.17 10.05 12.52
CA SER A 162 10.33 10.25 13.39
C SER A 162 11.36 11.25 12.85
N THR A 163 10.99 12.06 11.85
CA THR A 163 11.89 13.03 11.18
C THR A 163 11.38 14.47 11.37
N GLY A 164 11.89 15.41 10.58
CA GLY A 164 11.44 16.83 10.55
C GLY A 164 12.34 17.77 11.37
N CYS A 165 13.00 17.30 12.41
CA CYS A 165 13.96 18.08 13.21
C CYS A 165 15.37 17.98 12.62
N GLY A 166 16.05 19.11 12.47
CA GLY A 166 17.44 19.14 11.99
C GLY A 166 17.66 18.65 10.55
N MET A 167 16.64 18.59 9.73
CA MET A 167 16.76 18.26 8.31
C MET A 167 17.40 19.42 7.55
N ASN A 168 18.27 19.11 6.58
CA ASN A 168 18.77 20.10 5.64
C ASN A 168 17.61 20.52 4.70
N THR A 169 17.24 21.79 4.73
CA THR A 169 16.11 22.34 3.99
C THR A 169 16.24 22.22 2.46
N ASN A 170 17.47 22.14 1.95
CA ASN A 170 17.77 22.02 0.50
C ASN A 170 18.05 20.56 0.08
N SER A 171 17.85 19.59 0.94
CA SER A 171 18.13 18.19 0.64
C SER A 171 16.98 17.52 -0.11
N GLU A 172 17.31 16.47 -0.88
CA GLU A 172 16.31 15.58 -1.48
C GLU A 172 15.37 14.98 -0.42
N GLY A 173 15.92 14.62 0.75
CA GLY A 173 15.13 14.11 1.87
C GLY A 173 14.05 15.09 2.32
N MET A 174 14.33 16.40 2.37
CA MET A 174 13.33 17.42 2.68
C MET A 174 12.26 17.51 1.59
N GLN A 175 12.64 17.45 0.32
CA GLN A 175 11.69 17.49 -0.79
C GLN A 175 10.76 16.27 -0.79
N ILE A 176 11.28 15.06 -0.52
CA ILE A 176 10.48 13.85 -0.38
C ILE A 176 9.52 13.98 0.79
N PHE A 177 10.02 14.49 1.93
CA PHE A 177 9.22 14.71 3.13
C PHE A 177 8.08 15.70 2.87
N GLN A 178 8.35 16.83 2.25
CA GLN A 178 7.32 17.83 1.88
C GLN A 178 6.24 17.21 0.99
N ARG A 179 6.64 16.51 -0.09
CA ARG A 179 5.68 15.83 -0.98
C ARG A 179 4.83 14.80 -0.24
N THR A 180 5.41 14.08 0.71
CA THR A 180 4.69 13.08 1.52
C THR A 180 3.64 13.74 2.41
N ILE A 181 4.01 14.78 3.14
CA ILE A 181 3.08 15.53 4.00
C ILE A 181 2.00 16.20 3.16
N ASP A 182 2.36 16.81 2.02
CA ASP A 182 1.40 17.42 1.10
C ASP A 182 0.41 16.39 0.52
N GLY A 183 0.88 15.20 0.20
CA GLY A 183 0.04 14.09 -0.24
C GLY A 183 -1.00 13.70 0.82
N PHE A 184 -0.60 13.52 2.07
CA PHE A 184 -1.54 13.23 3.17
C PHE A 184 -2.49 14.39 3.43
N LYS A 185 -1.98 15.62 3.48
CA LYS A 185 -2.76 16.83 3.73
C LYS A 185 -3.87 17.04 2.69
N ASN A 186 -3.60 16.70 1.42
CA ASN A 186 -4.52 16.87 0.31
C ASN A 186 -5.33 15.61 -0.02
N HIS A 187 -5.10 14.51 0.70
CA HIS A 187 -5.77 13.24 0.42
C HIS A 187 -7.30 13.35 0.58
N PRO A 188 -8.11 12.95 -0.42
CA PRO A 188 -9.56 13.17 -0.42
C PRO A 188 -10.32 12.49 0.72
N ASN A 189 -9.75 11.43 1.31
CA ASN A 189 -10.35 10.74 2.47
C ASN A 189 -10.34 11.57 3.76
N PHE A 190 -9.63 12.72 3.80
CA PHE A 190 -9.71 13.64 4.92
C PHE A 190 -10.67 14.78 4.63
N SER A 191 -11.67 14.94 5.49
CA SER A 191 -12.55 16.13 5.45
C SER A 191 -11.82 17.37 5.95
N HIS A 192 -11.07 17.21 7.05
CA HIS A 192 -10.25 18.26 7.65
C HIS A 192 -8.89 17.69 8.09
N ASN A 193 -7.87 18.53 8.07
CA ASN A 193 -6.55 18.20 8.54
C ASN A 193 -6.02 19.26 9.51
N PHE A 194 -5.44 18.80 10.63
CA PHE A 194 -4.72 19.63 11.58
C PHE A 194 -3.23 19.31 11.44
N VAL A 195 -2.46 20.28 10.94
CA VAL A 195 -1.00 20.14 10.76
C VAL A 195 -0.32 20.74 11.98
N ILE A 196 0.35 19.89 12.76
CA ILE A 196 0.89 20.23 14.07
C ILE A 196 2.42 20.24 14.03
N GLY A 197 3.01 21.41 14.23
CA GLY A 197 4.44 21.62 14.40
C GLY A 197 4.85 21.82 15.85
N LEU A 198 6.15 21.89 16.11
CA LEU A 198 6.71 22.32 17.40
C LEU A 198 6.90 23.83 17.44
N GLY A 199 7.53 24.43 16.40
CA GLY A 199 7.84 25.84 16.25
C GLY A 199 9.31 26.15 16.00
N CYS A 200 10.24 25.21 16.26
CA CYS A 200 11.69 25.36 16.04
C CYS A 200 12.31 24.32 15.09
N GLU A 201 11.50 23.50 14.48
CA GLU A 201 11.94 22.50 13.50
C GLU A 201 12.36 23.13 12.15
N SER A 202 13.22 22.42 11.41
CA SER A 202 13.59 22.81 10.04
C SER A 202 12.41 22.73 9.07
N ALA A 203 11.54 21.72 9.25
CA ALA A 203 10.33 21.52 8.48
C ALA A 203 9.14 22.28 9.11
N GLN A 204 9.24 23.62 9.20
CA GLN A 204 8.22 24.43 9.83
C GLN A 204 6.87 24.35 9.11
N VAL A 205 5.79 24.57 9.84
CA VAL A 205 4.40 24.49 9.35
C VAL A 205 4.14 25.41 8.15
N ASN A 206 4.82 26.55 8.07
CA ASN A 206 4.69 27.48 6.94
C ASN A 206 5.17 26.90 5.60
N LEU A 207 6.13 25.96 5.60
CA LEU A 207 6.57 25.26 4.39
C LEU A 207 5.44 24.46 3.72
N PHE A 208 4.41 24.12 4.48
CA PHE A 208 3.25 23.36 4.02
C PHE A 208 2.03 24.24 3.74
N SER A 209 2.12 25.56 4.01
CA SER A 209 1.02 26.50 3.81
C SER A 209 0.99 27.09 2.39
N ASP A 210 2.14 27.25 1.74
CA ASP A 210 2.27 27.97 0.47
C ASP A 210 1.76 27.20 -0.76
N SER A 211 1.64 25.87 -0.67
CA SER A 211 1.08 25.03 -1.75
C SER A 211 -0.46 25.08 -1.83
N MET A 212 -1.11 25.99 -1.13
CA MET A 212 -2.55 25.95 -0.91
C MET A 212 -3.32 27.05 -1.61
N LYS A 213 -4.08 26.66 -2.62
CA LYS A 213 -5.33 27.35 -2.95
C LYS A 213 -6.28 27.14 -1.78
N LYS A 214 -6.57 28.25 -1.07
CA LYS A 214 -7.61 28.45 -0.03
C LYS A 214 -8.60 27.28 0.17
N HIS A 215 -8.23 26.29 0.96
CA HIS A 215 -9.19 25.33 1.48
C HIS A 215 -9.33 25.56 2.99
N ASN A 216 -10.50 25.96 3.44
CA ASN A 216 -10.86 26.11 4.87
C ASN A 216 -10.74 24.80 5.68
N ARG A 217 -10.25 23.73 5.07
CA ARG A 217 -10.18 22.39 5.65
C ARG A 217 -8.84 22.04 6.30
N ILE A 218 -7.85 22.94 6.24
CA ILE A 218 -6.53 22.66 6.80
C ILE A 218 -6.16 23.74 7.81
N HIS A 219 -5.87 23.27 9.02
CA HIS A 219 -5.57 24.10 10.19
C HIS A 219 -4.09 23.88 10.56
N PHE A 220 -3.33 24.96 10.65
CA PHE A 220 -1.91 24.94 11.01
C PHE A 220 -1.73 25.47 12.42
N LEU A 221 -1.06 24.71 13.29
CA LEU A 221 -0.79 25.08 14.68
C LEU A 221 0.62 24.67 15.08
N THR A 222 1.24 25.42 15.98
CA THR A 222 2.50 25.02 16.60
C THR A 222 2.36 24.90 18.11
N ILE A 223 3.05 23.94 18.70
CA ILE A 223 2.98 23.68 20.14
C ILE A 223 3.46 24.89 20.94
N GLN A 224 4.51 25.56 20.46
CA GLN A 224 5.12 26.69 21.16
C GLN A 224 4.19 27.91 21.16
N ASP A 225 3.58 28.26 20.01
CA ASP A 225 2.69 29.41 19.90
C ASP A 225 1.41 29.24 20.74
N GLU A 226 0.95 27.99 20.86
CA GLU A 226 -0.22 27.64 21.67
C GLU A 226 0.09 27.54 23.17
N GLY A 227 1.35 27.73 23.56
CA GLY A 227 1.77 27.74 24.96
C GLY A 227 1.90 26.35 25.57
N GLY A 228 2.20 25.33 24.78
CA GLY A 228 2.61 24.00 25.19
C GLY A 228 1.59 22.88 24.94
N THR A 229 2.03 21.66 25.21
CA THR A 229 1.33 20.42 24.87
C THR A 229 -0.12 20.38 25.36
N LYS A 230 -0.38 20.71 26.61
CA LYS A 230 -1.75 20.62 27.17
C LYS A 230 -2.68 21.59 26.44
N LYS A 231 -2.25 22.83 26.26
CA LYS A 231 -3.08 23.87 25.63
C LYS A 231 -3.43 23.54 24.20
N ILE A 232 -2.46 23.07 23.38
CA ILE A 232 -2.73 22.71 21.98
C ILE A 232 -3.66 21.49 21.90
N VAL A 233 -3.50 20.47 22.76
CA VAL A 233 -4.41 19.32 22.81
C VAL A 233 -5.83 19.75 23.13
N ASP A 234 -6.02 20.65 24.11
CA ASP A 234 -7.34 21.14 24.49
C ASP A 234 -7.95 22.03 23.38
N LYS A 235 -7.14 22.89 22.76
CA LYS A 235 -7.57 23.74 21.65
C LYS A 235 -8.02 22.95 20.43
N VAL A 236 -7.18 22.01 19.96
CA VAL A 236 -7.52 21.20 18.79
C VAL A 236 -8.71 20.30 19.06
N PHE A 237 -8.83 19.76 20.27
CA PHE A 237 -10.03 19.02 20.69
C PHE A 237 -11.29 19.88 20.55
N GLY A 238 -11.29 21.10 21.04
CA GLY A 238 -12.41 22.04 20.90
C GLY A 238 -12.72 22.38 19.43
N GLN A 239 -11.69 22.70 18.63
CA GLN A 239 -11.87 22.97 17.20
C GLN A 239 -12.47 21.78 16.45
N ILE A 240 -12.05 20.55 16.79
CA ILE A 240 -12.63 19.35 16.19
C ILE A 240 -14.10 19.22 16.60
N GLN A 241 -14.46 19.44 17.87
CA GLN A 241 -15.85 19.42 18.30
C GLN A 241 -16.74 20.39 17.49
N ASP A 242 -16.26 21.59 17.24
CA ASP A 242 -16.99 22.62 16.50
C ASP A 242 -17.25 22.22 15.05
N LEU A 243 -16.29 21.54 14.39
CA LEU A 243 -16.41 21.14 12.99
C LEU A 243 -17.10 19.78 12.76
N LEU A 244 -17.32 18.95 13.81
CA LEU A 244 -17.92 17.62 13.64
C LEU A 244 -19.28 17.65 12.94
N LYS A 245 -20.11 18.64 13.25
CA LYS A 245 -21.45 18.79 12.65
C LYS A 245 -21.36 19.03 11.15
N GLU A 246 -20.45 19.89 10.71
CA GLU A 246 -20.18 20.17 9.30
C GLU A 246 -19.59 18.94 8.61
N ALA A 247 -18.52 18.37 9.17
CA ALA A 247 -17.86 17.20 8.64
C ALA A 247 -18.79 15.95 8.53
N ASN A 248 -19.80 15.86 9.41
CA ASN A 248 -20.79 14.79 9.37
C ASN A 248 -21.90 15.01 8.34
N ASN A 249 -22.11 16.24 7.86
CA ASN A 249 -23.18 16.57 6.91
C ASN A 249 -22.82 16.22 5.46
N ILE A 250 -22.11 15.11 5.28
CA ILE A 250 -21.65 14.62 3.99
C ILE A 250 -22.57 13.50 3.52
N LYS A 251 -22.95 13.54 2.25
CA LYS A 251 -23.73 12.47 1.60
C LYS A 251 -22.84 11.71 0.64
N ARG A 252 -22.99 10.39 0.65
CA ARG A 252 -22.43 9.53 -0.38
C ARG A 252 -23.33 9.56 -1.61
N THR A 253 -22.71 9.61 -2.77
CA THR A 253 -23.39 9.59 -4.07
C THR A 253 -22.69 8.60 -5.00
N PRO A 254 -23.40 8.03 -6.00
CA PRO A 254 -22.77 7.18 -6.98
C PRO A 254 -21.63 7.91 -7.71
N GLN A 255 -20.43 7.33 -7.62
CA GLN A 255 -19.22 7.84 -8.26
C GLN A 255 -18.66 6.75 -9.17
N ALA A 256 -18.17 7.12 -10.34
CA ALA A 256 -17.62 6.16 -11.29
C ALA A 256 -16.34 5.51 -10.75
N VAL A 257 -16.13 4.22 -11.03
CA VAL A 257 -14.99 3.46 -10.51
C VAL A 257 -13.63 3.98 -10.98
N HIS A 258 -13.58 4.79 -12.04
CA HIS A 258 -12.31 5.40 -12.48
C HIS A 258 -11.69 6.36 -11.45
N HIS A 259 -12.46 6.82 -10.46
CA HIS A 259 -11.94 7.59 -9.34
C HIS A 259 -11.21 6.74 -8.30
N LEU A 260 -11.28 5.41 -8.39
CA LEU A 260 -10.59 4.54 -7.43
C LEU A 260 -9.10 4.40 -7.78
N THR A 261 -8.25 4.60 -6.79
CA THR A 261 -6.83 4.28 -6.85
C THR A 261 -6.56 3.03 -6.01
N LEU A 262 -6.07 1.98 -6.64
CA LEU A 262 -5.69 0.75 -5.97
C LEU A 262 -4.20 0.77 -5.65
N ALA A 263 -3.86 0.87 -4.37
CA ALA A 263 -2.49 0.71 -3.89
C ALA A 263 -2.16 -0.77 -3.72
N LEU A 264 -1.05 -1.21 -4.31
CA LEU A 264 -0.58 -2.60 -4.24
C LEU A 264 0.61 -2.69 -3.28
N GLN A 265 0.60 -3.69 -2.41
CA GLN A 265 1.70 -3.97 -1.49
C GLN A 265 1.82 -5.47 -1.28
N CYS A 266 3.04 -5.99 -1.33
CA CYS A 266 3.35 -7.37 -1.01
C CYS A 266 4.45 -7.42 0.05
N GLY A 267 4.13 -7.87 1.27
CA GLY A 267 5.04 -7.88 2.41
C GLY A 267 5.34 -9.27 2.99
N GLY A 268 4.53 -10.27 2.66
CA GLY A 268 4.69 -11.63 3.16
C GLY A 268 5.05 -12.61 2.05
N SER A 269 6.32 -12.94 1.89
CA SER A 269 6.79 -13.87 0.86
C SER A 269 6.52 -15.34 1.23
N ASP A 270 5.27 -15.68 1.57
CA ASP A 270 4.89 -17.07 1.80
C ASP A 270 4.66 -17.84 0.48
N GLY A 271 4.70 -19.17 0.54
CA GLY A 271 4.57 -20.04 -0.63
C GLY A 271 3.22 -19.92 -1.35
N TYR A 272 2.19 -19.45 -0.68
CA TYR A 272 0.82 -19.33 -1.21
C TYR A 272 0.47 -17.96 -1.76
N SER A 273 1.13 -16.88 -1.32
CA SER A 273 0.80 -15.53 -1.81
C SER A 273 0.91 -15.41 -3.33
N GLY A 274 1.91 -16.06 -3.93
CA GLY A 274 2.07 -16.13 -5.39
C GLY A 274 1.12 -17.12 -6.11
N ILE A 275 0.34 -17.91 -5.37
CA ILE A 275 -0.59 -18.90 -5.93
C ILE A 275 -2.03 -18.38 -5.88
N SER A 276 -2.41 -17.71 -4.80
CA SER A 276 -3.79 -17.27 -4.55
C SER A 276 -3.92 -15.74 -4.46
N ALA A 277 -3.26 -15.12 -3.49
CA ALA A 277 -3.48 -13.69 -3.19
C ALA A 277 -3.01 -12.77 -4.33
N ASN A 278 -1.77 -12.94 -4.82
CA ASN A 278 -1.24 -12.06 -5.86
C ASN A 278 -1.95 -12.23 -7.22
N PRO A 279 -2.26 -13.45 -7.69
CA PRO A 279 -3.07 -13.61 -8.90
C PRO A 279 -4.47 -13.01 -8.79
N ALA A 280 -5.15 -13.20 -7.65
CA ALA A 280 -6.46 -12.61 -7.43
C ALA A 280 -6.41 -11.08 -7.42
N LEU A 281 -5.38 -10.51 -6.77
CA LEU A 281 -5.14 -9.06 -6.76
C LEU A 281 -4.81 -8.54 -8.16
N GLY A 282 -4.02 -9.30 -8.96
CA GLY A 282 -3.74 -8.97 -10.35
C GLY A 282 -5.00 -8.86 -11.19
N VAL A 283 -5.89 -9.86 -11.11
CA VAL A 283 -7.19 -9.83 -11.81
C VAL A 283 -8.04 -8.63 -11.38
N ALA A 284 -8.08 -8.34 -10.08
CA ALA A 284 -8.82 -7.18 -9.57
C ALA A 284 -8.25 -5.85 -10.08
N ALA A 285 -6.92 -5.75 -10.17
CA ALA A 285 -6.23 -4.58 -10.74
C ALA A 285 -6.54 -4.45 -12.24
N ASP A 286 -6.48 -5.53 -13.01
CA ASP A 286 -6.82 -5.54 -14.45
C ASP A 286 -8.28 -5.11 -14.70
N MET A 287 -9.20 -5.59 -13.86
CA MET A 287 -10.61 -5.18 -13.94
C MET A 287 -10.77 -3.68 -13.66
N LEU A 288 -10.06 -3.15 -12.64
CA LEU A 288 -10.13 -1.73 -12.33
C LEU A 288 -9.55 -0.88 -13.46
N VAL A 289 -8.39 -1.26 -14.00
CA VAL A 289 -7.74 -0.58 -15.14
C VAL A 289 -8.64 -0.60 -16.39
N LYS A 290 -9.29 -1.73 -16.68
CA LYS A 290 -10.21 -1.85 -17.82
C LYS A 290 -11.40 -0.88 -17.74
N HIS A 291 -11.86 -0.59 -16.53
CA HIS A 291 -12.99 0.31 -16.26
C HIS A 291 -12.54 1.72 -15.83
N GLY A 292 -11.24 1.94 -15.67
CA GLY A 292 -10.66 3.23 -15.38
C GLY A 292 -10.44 4.05 -16.65
N ARG A 293 -10.79 5.33 -16.60
CA ARG A 293 -10.41 6.29 -17.65
C ARG A 293 -9.04 6.85 -17.26
N TRP A 294 -8.00 6.56 -18.03
CA TRP A 294 -6.76 7.32 -17.96
C TRP A 294 -6.97 8.56 -18.82
N GLU A 295 -7.13 9.72 -18.20
CA GLU A 295 -6.95 10.99 -18.88
C GLU A 295 -5.44 11.25 -18.95
N GLU A 296 -4.92 11.48 -20.17
CA GLU A 296 -3.53 11.87 -20.43
C GLU A 296 -3.18 13.24 -19.83
#